data_9546a210d4693169afdd8c4325b45af6
#
_entry.id   9546a210d4693169afdd8c4325b45af6
#
_cell.length_a   1.000
_cell.length_b   1.000
_cell.length_c   1.000
_cell.angle_alpha   90.00
_cell.angle_beta   90.00
_cell.angle_gamma   90.00
#
_symmetry.space_group_name_H-M   'P 1'
#
loop_
_entity.id
_entity.type
_entity.pdbx_description
1 polymer ?
#
loop_
_entity_poly.entity_id
_entity_poly.type
_entity_poly.pdbx_seq_one_letter_code
_entity_poly.pdbx_strand_id
1 'polypeptide(L)'
;MAKGQRLDDVLKGKIVEIIRKKEEMEGYVDYITLSASLLFSGQFANNFEELVGECFYNKIKKTDYNADGYLEGVEVEHLDYKLLFDMYKHNPDVCFVLDPPYLSTDCSSYKSNWRLKDYLDVLLTLQGTSYFYFTSNKTSIVELCQWLAMHQNLDNPLIDAQCEETTVGVNKDSKYRDLMFYRNL
;
A
#
# COMPACT_ATOMS: atom_id res chain seq x y z
N MET A 1 -20.87 1.22 -21.94
CA MET A 1 -19.91 2.29 -21.56
C MET A 1 -18.53 1.67 -21.40
N ALA A 2 -17.48 2.26 -21.95
CA ALA A 2 -16.12 1.74 -21.85
C ALA A 2 -15.59 1.89 -20.40
N LYS A 3 -14.67 0.99 -20.00
CA LYS A 3 -14.00 1.08 -18.71
C LYS A 3 -13.16 2.37 -18.64
N GLY A 4 -13.26 3.11 -17.53
CA GLY A 4 -12.55 4.37 -17.33
C GLY A 4 -13.22 5.59 -17.97
N GLN A 5 -14.35 5.43 -18.64
CA GLN A 5 -15.12 6.54 -19.19
C GLN A 5 -15.83 7.31 -18.08
N ARG A 6 -15.84 8.66 -18.18
CA ARG A 6 -16.58 9.52 -17.25
C ARG A 6 -18.09 9.24 -17.38
N LEU A 7 -18.77 9.17 -16.25
CA LEU A 7 -20.23 9.03 -16.19
C LEU A 7 -20.90 10.36 -16.52
N ASP A 8 -22.07 10.29 -17.15
CA ASP A 8 -22.96 11.44 -17.29
C ASP A 8 -23.68 11.76 -15.96
N ASP A 9 -24.30 12.93 -15.91
CA ASP A 9 -24.94 13.40 -14.69
C ASP A 9 -26.15 12.54 -14.27
N VAL A 10 -26.81 11.88 -15.23
CA VAL A 10 -27.97 11.01 -14.93
C VAL A 10 -27.51 9.75 -14.22
N LEU A 11 -26.45 9.09 -14.71
CA LEU A 11 -25.87 7.90 -14.08
C LEU A 11 -25.22 8.25 -12.74
N LYS A 12 -24.51 9.38 -12.67
CA LYS A 12 -23.96 9.89 -11.41
C LYS A 12 -25.08 10.10 -10.38
N GLY A 13 -26.18 10.74 -10.75
CA GLY A 13 -27.31 10.98 -9.86
C GLY A 13 -27.90 9.70 -9.28
N LYS A 14 -28.05 8.65 -10.11
CA LYS A 14 -28.54 7.33 -9.65
C LYS A 14 -27.58 6.68 -8.64
N ILE A 15 -26.27 6.75 -8.88
CA ILE A 15 -25.28 6.19 -7.97
C ILE A 15 -25.29 6.95 -6.64
N VAL A 16 -25.36 8.28 -6.68
CA VAL A 16 -25.44 9.13 -5.48
C VAL A 16 -26.68 8.78 -4.64
N GLU A 17 -27.82 8.55 -5.28
CA GLU A 17 -29.05 8.14 -4.59
C GLU A 17 -28.89 6.77 -3.90
N ILE A 18 -28.27 5.81 -4.56
CA ILE A 18 -27.99 4.48 -3.98
C ILE A 18 -27.07 4.61 -2.76
N ILE A 19 -26.00 5.39 -2.85
CA ILE A 19 -25.04 5.59 -1.75
C ILE A 19 -25.74 6.23 -0.55
N ARG A 20 -26.55 7.28 -0.79
CA ARG A 20 -27.31 7.95 0.27
C ARG A 20 -28.26 6.99 0.98
N LYS A 21 -29.03 6.20 0.23
CA LYS A 21 -29.93 5.19 0.81
C LYS A 21 -29.17 4.16 1.64
N LYS A 22 -28.00 3.74 1.17
CA LYS A 22 -27.14 2.77 1.87
C LYS A 22 -26.66 3.36 3.20
N GLU A 23 -26.20 4.60 3.20
CA GLU A 23 -25.76 5.30 4.41
C GLU A 23 -26.89 5.49 5.42
N GLU A 24 -28.11 5.88 4.95
CA GLU A 24 -29.30 6.00 5.78
C GLU A 24 -29.74 4.67 6.42
N MET A 25 -29.59 3.54 5.69
CA MET A 25 -30.00 2.22 6.17
C MET A 25 -28.98 1.58 7.13
N GLU A 26 -27.70 1.75 6.87
CA GLU A 26 -26.60 1.04 7.58
C GLU A 26 -25.83 1.95 8.54
N GLY A 27 -26.04 3.27 8.46
CA GLY A 27 -25.34 4.27 9.29
C GLY A 27 -23.86 4.45 8.93
N TYR A 28 -23.37 3.75 7.90
CA TYR A 28 -21.97 3.80 7.48
C TYR A 28 -21.81 3.46 5.99
N VAL A 29 -20.88 4.16 5.34
CA VAL A 29 -20.40 3.87 3.99
C VAL A 29 -18.88 4.05 3.95
N ASP A 30 -18.18 3.09 3.38
CA ASP A 30 -16.74 3.20 3.15
C ASP A 30 -16.44 4.06 1.91
N TYR A 31 -16.31 5.36 2.14
CA TYR A 31 -16.04 6.33 1.08
C TYR A 31 -14.68 6.16 0.43
N ILE A 32 -13.68 5.63 1.13
CA ILE A 32 -12.33 5.36 0.59
C ILE A 32 -12.42 4.27 -0.47
N THR A 33 -13.09 3.15 -0.16
CA THR A 33 -13.30 2.04 -1.11
C THR A 33 -14.17 2.48 -2.31
N LEU A 34 -15.22 3.26 -2.07
CA LEU A 34 -16.05 3.82 -3.15
C LEU A 34 -15.25 4.74 -4.06
N SER A 35 -14.37 5.58 -3.49
CA SER A 35 -13.50 6.45 -4.28
C SER A 35 -12.61 5.65 -5.25
N ALA A 36 -12.02 4.55 -4.81
CA ALA A 36 -11.23 3.67 -5.67
C ALA A 36 -12.03 3.10 -6.86
N SER A 37 -13.34 2.94 -6.70
CA SER A 37 -14.26 2.41 -7.70
C SER A 37 -14.90 3.47 -8.61
N LEU A 38 -14.99 4.72 -8.16
CA LEU A 38 -15.77 5.78 -8.82
C LEU A 38 -14.93 6.97 -9.26
N LEU A 39 -13.86 7.35 -8.53
CA LEU A 39 -13.10 8.56 -8.80
C LEU A 39 -11.90 8.32 -9.72
N PHE A 40 -11.30 9.40 -10.21
CA PHE A 40 -10.06 9.31 -10.97
C PHE A 40 -8.94 8.74 -10.10
N SER A 41 -7.95 8.14 -10.72
CA SER A 41 -6.86 7.46 -10.00
C SER A 41 -6.10 8.46 -9.09
N GLY A 42 -5.95 8.09 -7.81
CA GLY A 42 -5.32 8.92 -6.80
C GLY A 42 -6.24 9.94 -6.10
N GLN A 43 -7.49 10.08 -6.55
CA GLN A 43 -8.50 10.88 -5.84
C GLN A 43 -9.28 10.01 -4.86
N PHE A 44 -9.60 10.56 -3.70
CA PHE A 44 -10.46 9.92 -2.72
C PHE A 44 -11.26 10.96 -1.93
N ALA A 45 -12.43 10.54 -1.45
CA ALA A 45 -13.32 11.30 -0.60
C ALA A 45 -13.45 10.61 0.77
N ASN A 46 -13.62 11.37 1.83
CA ASN A 46 -13.76 10.85 3.19
C ASN A 46 -15.23 10.85 3.66
N ASN A 47 -16.11 11.53 2.93
CA ASN A 47 -17.51 11.70 3.26
C ASN A 47 -18.35 11.86 1.98
N PHE A 48 -19.69 11.91 2.18
CA PHE A 48 -20.65 12.02 1.10
C PHE A 48 -20.49 13.30 0.28
N GLU A 49 -20.33 14.44 0.93
CA GLU A 49 -20.24 15.75 0.27
C GLU A 49 -19.00 15.84 -0.64
N GLU A 50 -17.86 15.36 -0.16
CA GLU A 50 -16.63 15.31 -0.95
C GLU A 50 -16.81 14.38 -2.16
N LEU A 51 -17.38 13.17 -1.95
CA LEU A 51 -17.60 12.21 -3.03
C LEU A 51 -18.52 12.79 -4.12
N VAL A 52 -19.63 13.38 -3.75
CA VAL A 52 -20.62 13.95 -4.69
C VAL A 52 -20.05 15.15 -5.46
N GLY A 53 -19.11 15.89 -4.88
CA GLY A 53 -18.41 16.99 -5.55
C GLY A 53 -17.55 16.53 -6.73
N GLU A 54 -17.11 15.29 -6.75
CA GLU A 54 -16.17 14.76 -7.73
C GLU A 54 -16.85 14.22 -9.00
N CYS A 55 -16.06 14.08 -10.09
CA CYS A 55 -16.50 13.40 -11.30
C CYS A 55 -16.43 11.88 -11.12
N PHE A 56 -17.49 11.16 -11.50
CA PHE A 56 -17.50 9.70 -11.45
C PHE A 56 -17.07 9.08 -12.78
N TYR A 57 -16.43 7.91 -12.70
CA TYR A 57 -15.91 7.14 -13.81
C TYR A 57 -16.37 5.69 -13.75
N ASN A 58 -16.53 5.05 -14.91
CA ASN A 58 -16.88 3.63 -15.00
C ASN A 58 -15.65 2.77 -14.68
N LYS A 59 -15.31 2.61 -13.40
CA LYS A 59 -14.16 1.81 -12.90
C LYS A 59 -14.61 0.57 -12.13
N ILE A 60 -15.90 0.44 -11.84
CA ILE A 60 -16.47 -0.68 -11.09
C ILE A 60 -16.19 -1.98 -11.83
N LYS A 61 -15.63 -2.96 -11.12
CA LYS A 61 -15.45 -4.32 -11.62
C LYS A 61 -16.82 -5.00 -11.67
N LYS A 62 -17.09 -5.74 -12.75
CA LYS A 62 -18.34 -6.49 -12.93
C LYS A 62 -18.31 -7.91 -12.36
N THR A 63 -17.17 -8.34 -11.82
CA THR A 63 -17.02 -9.64 -11.19
C THR A 63 -17.43 -9.53 -9.72
N ASP A 64 -18.22 -10.49 -9.26
CA ASP A 64 -18.53 -10.61 -7.85
C ASP A 64 -17.23 -10.79 -7.07
N TYR A 65 -17.13 -10.04 -5.98
CA TYR A 65 -16.04 -10.16 -5.04
C TYR A 65 -16.56 -10.89 -3.81
N ASN A 66 -16.01 -12.05 -3.54
CA ASN A 66 -16.26 -12.78 -2.32
C ASN A 66 -14.93 -12.92 -1.57
N ALA A 67 -14.88 -12.40 -0.36
CA ALA A 67 -13.74 -12.50 0.54
C ALA A 67 -14.04 -13.41 1.76
N ASP A 68 -15.14 -14.17 1.71
CA ASP A 68 -15.53 -15.05 2.80
C ASP A 68 -14.41 -16.08 3.04
N GLY A 69 -13.98 -16.19 4.29
CA GLY A 69 -12.89 -17.07 4.69
C GLY A 69 -11.48 -16.63 4.30
N TYR A 70 -11.30 -15.54 3.53
CA TYR A 70 -9.97 -15.10 3.08
C TYR A 70 -9.04 -14.72 4.22
N LEU A 71 -9.58 -14.14 5.29
CA LEU A 71 -8.83 -13.77 6.50
C LEU A 71 -9.10 -14.73 7.68
N GLU A 72 -9.67 -15.91 7.41
CA GLU A 72 -9.92 -16.90 8.45
C GLU A 72 -8.59 -17.36 9.06
N GLY A 73 -8.49 -17.29 10.39
CA GLY A 73 -7.26 -17.62 11.12
C GLY A 73 -6.20 -16.53 11.13
N VAL A 74 -6.47 -15.37 10.50
CA VAL A 74 -5.59 -14.19 10.56
C VAL A 74 -6.02 -13.31 11.73
N GLU A 75 -5.07 -13.04 12.63
CA GLU A 75 -5.23 -12.03 13.66
C GLU A 75 -4.96 -10.65 13.08
N VAL A 76 -5.90 -9.72 13.25
CA VAL A 76 -5.80 -8.35 12.72
C VAL A 76 -5.61 -7.38 13.86
N GLU A 77 -4.46 -6.68 13.86
CA GLU A 77 -4.12 -5.69 14.85
C GLU A 77 -3.92 -4.31 14.21
N HIS A 78 -4.40 -3.28 14.87
CA HIS A 78 -4.19 -1.88 14.48
C HIS A 78 -3.21 -1.23 15.46
N LEU A 79 -1.93 -1.50 15.28
CA LEU A 79 -0.85 -1.05 16.14
C LEU A 79 0.18 -0.19 15.37
N ASP A 80 0.94 0.61 16.11
CA ASP A 80 2.18 1.17 15.59
C ASP A 80 3.15 0.02 15.25
N TYR A 81 3.74 0.05 14.07
CA TYR A 81 4.63 -1.01 13.58
C TYR A 81 5.82 -1.29 14.52
N LYS A 82 6.30 -0.28 15.27
CA LYS A 82 7.38 -0.44 16.24
C LYS A 82 6.98 -1.34 17.40
N LEU A 83 5.74 -1.17 17.89
CA LEU A 83 5.20 -2.04 18.94
C LEU A 83 5.09 -3.48 18.42
N LEU A 84 4.58 -3.66 17.21
CA LEU A 84 4.48 -4.98 16.59
C LEU A 84 5.87 -5.64 16.47
N PHE A 85 6.87 -4.91 16.00
CA PHE A 85 8.24 -5.40 15.92
C PHE A 85 8.79 -5.78 17.28
N ASP A 86 8.64 -4.94 18.30
CA ASP A 86 9.13 -5.21 19.65
C ASP A 86 8.52 -6.46 20.26
N MET A 87 7.26 -6.78 19.92
CA MET A 87 6.59 -8.00 20.38
C MET A 87 7.19 -9.26 19.76
N TYR A 88 7.63 -9.22 18.50
CA TYR A 88 7.93 -10.44 17.74
C TYR A 88 9.39 -10.58 17.28
N LYS A 89 10.21 -9.52 17.27
CA LYS A 89 11.58 -9.55 16.71
C LYS A 89 12.55 -10.57 17.32
N HIS A 90 12.23 -11.07 18.52
CA HIS A 90 13.04 -12.07 19.20
C HIS A 90 12.49 -13.51 19.06
N ASN A 91 11.40 -13.69 18.34
CA ASN A 91 10.83 -14.99 18.09
C ASN A 91 11.39 -15.56 16.78
N PRO A 92 12.18 -16.65 16.81
CA PRO A 92 12.80 -17.21 15.61
C PRO A 92 11.78 -17.82 14.62
N ASP A 93 10.58 -18.13 15.08
CA ASP A 93 9.52 -18.70 14.23
C ASP A 93 8.73 -17.63 13.46
N VAL A 94 9.05 -16.35 13.67
CA VAL A 94 8.37 -15.23 13.01
C VAL A 94 9.13 -14.78 11.77
N CYS A 95 8.39 -14.66 10.67
CA CYS A 95 8.88 -14.02 9.45
C CYS A 95 8.11 -12.72 9.22
N PHE A 96 8.83 -11.61 9.13
CA PHE A 96 8.23 -10.31 8.85
C PHE A 96 7.98 -10.13 7.35
N VAL A 97 6.79 -9.66 6.98
CA VAL A 97 6.44 -9.28 5.61
C VAL A 97 6.14 -7.78 5.61
N LEU A 98 6.94 -6.99 4.91
CA LEU A 98 6.92 -5.53 4.98
C LEU A 98 6.76 -4.91 3.59
N ASP A 99 5.76 -4.05 3.46
CA ASP A 99 5.52 -3.24 2.26
C ASP A 99 5.36 -1.76 2.67
N PRO A 100 6.46 -1.08 3.06
CA PRO A 100 6.39 0.31 3.47
C PRO A 100 6.16 1.23 2.26
N PRO A 101 5.61 2.44 2.48
CA PRO A 101 5.54 3.46 1.44
C PRO A 101 6.92 3.67 0.81
N TYR A 102 7.01 3.88 -0.50
CA TYR A 102 8.32 4.06 -1.14
C TYR A 102 8.91 5.43 -0.81
N LEU A 103 10.13 5.45 -0.27
CA LEU A 103 10.89 6.67 -0.04
C LEU A 103 11.12 7.38 -1.39
N SER A 104 10.88 8.68 -1.47
CA SER A 104 10.99 9.51 -2.67
C SER A 104 9.82 9.38 -3.66
N THR A 105 8.74 8.67 -3.32
CA THR A 105 7.49 8.75 -4.08
C THR A 105 6.57 9.84 -3.52
N ASP A 106 5.62 10.30 -4.34
CA ASP A 106 4.59 11.22 -3.87
C ASP A 106 3.71 10.53 -2.82
N CYS A 107 3.88 10.94 -1.57
CA CYS A 107 3.15 10.41 -0.42
C CYS A 107 1.94 11.28 -0.05
N SER A 108 1.53 12.23 -0.90
CA SER A 108 0.41 13.14 -0.62
C SER A 108 -0.92 12.41 -0.37
N SER A 109 -1.05 11.20 -0.91
CA SER A 109 -2.23 10.34 -0.72
C SER A 109 -2.19 9.49 0.56
N TYR A 110 -1.10 9.47 1.30
CA TYR A 110 -0.98 8.70 2.54
C TYR A 110 -1.20 9.60 3.77
N LYS A 111 -2.02 9.16 4.72
CA LYS A 111 -2.26 9.88 5.99
C LYS A 111 -1.01 10.06 6.85
N SER A 112 -0.02 9.17 6.69
CA SER A 112 1.27 9.23 7.39
C SER A 112 2.41 9.25 6.39
N ASN A 113 3.21 10.30 6.41
CA ASN A 113 4.43 10.39 5.62
C ASN A 113 5.58 9.75 6.40
N TRP A 114 6.09 8.65 5.92
CA TRP A 114 7.33 8.07 6.43
C TRP A 114 8.50 8.98 6.08
N ARG A 115 9.38 9.19 7.06
CA ARG A 115 10.65 9.87 6.88
C ARG A 115 11.78 8.86 6.76
N LEU A 116 12.92 9.26 6.27
CA LEU A 116 14.11 8.40 6.17
C LEU A 116 14.39 7.64 7.47
N LYS A 117 14.22 8.30 8.63
CA LYS A 117 14.37 7.66 9.95
C LYS A 117 13.48 6.43 10.12
N ASP A 118 12.23 6.47 9.67
CA ASP A 118 11.28 5.36 9.83
C ASP A 118 11.74 4.14 9.01
N TYR A 119 12.28 4.36 7.81
CA TYR A 119 12.87 3.28 7.00
C TYR A 119 14.12 2.70 7.65
N LEU A 120 14.99 3.53 8.22
CA LEU A 120 16.19 3.07 8.92
C LEU A 120 15.83 2.29 10.19
N ASP A 121 14.83 2.73 10.96
CA ASP A 121 14.33 2.00 12.14
C ASP A 121 13.83 0.60 11.73
N VAL A 122 13.10 0.48 10.62
CA VAL A 122 12.66 -0.81 10.07
C VAL A 122 13.84 -1.68 9.68
N LEU A 123 14.77 -1.16 8.90
CA LEU A 123 15.94 -1.91 8.46
C LEU A 123 16.80 -2.41 9.64
N LEU A 124 16.93 -1.62 10.71
CA LEU A 124 17.61 -2.05 11.93
C LEU A 124 16.86 -3.21 12.63
N THR A 125 15.52 -3.17 12.63
CA THR A 125 14.73 -4.25 13.21
C THR A 125 14.85 -5.56 12.42
N LEU A 126 15.05 -5.49 11.11
CA LEU A 126 15.22 -6.65 10.24
C LEU A 126 16.56 -7.37 10.44
N GLN A 127 17.55 -6.72 11.07
CA GLN A 127 18.82 -7.37 11.38
C GLN A 127 18.57 -8.54 12.35
N GLY A 128 19.01 -9.73 11.95
CA GLY A 128 18.85 -10.94 12.76
C GLY A 128 17.43 -11.53 12.76
N THR A 129 16.57 -11.15 11.82
CA THR A 129 15.22 -11.73 11.66
C THR A 129 15.05 -12.34 10.26
N SER A 130 14.08 -13.25 10.13
CA SER A 130 13.59 -13.70 8.82
C SER A 130 12.60 -12.67 8.27
N TYR A 131 12.72 -12.32 6.98
CA TYR A 131 11.84 -11.30 6.40
C TYR A 131 11.67 -11.38 4.89
N PHE A 132 10.58 -10.74 4.42
CA PHE A 132 10.37 -10.27 3.06
C PHE A 132 10.16 -8.75 3.11
N TYR A 133 10.97 -8.00 2.38
CA TYR A 133 10.90 -6.54 2.33
C TYR A 133 10.67 -6.09 0.89
N PHE A 134 9.50 -5.50 0.64
CA PHE A 134 9.11 -5.01 -0.67
C PHE A 134 9.50 -3.54 -0.85
N THR A 135 10.01 -3.21 -2.03
CA THR A 135 10.41 -1.86 -2.40
C THR A 135 10.47 -1.71 -3.92
N SER A 136 11.02 -0.64 -4.44
CA SER A 136 11.22 -0.47 -5.88
C SER A 136 12.56 0.20 -6.20
N ASN A 137 12.98 0.10 -7.44
CA ASN A 137 14.17 0.79 -7.93
C ASN A 137 14.01 2.33 -8.02
N LYS A 138 12.82 2.86 -7.69
CA LYS A 138 12.56 4.31 -7.58
C LYS A 138 12.86 4.88 -6.21
N THR A 139 13.12 4.02 -5.23
CA THR A 139 13.39 4.45 -3.85
C THR A 139 14.88 4.65 -3.60
N SER A 140 15.24 5.72 -2.91
CA SER A 140 16.62 6.00 -2.50
C SER A 140 17.14 5.07 -1.40
N ILE A 141 16.27 4.23 -0.81
CA ILE A 141 16.68 3.32 0.28
C ILE A 141 17.63 2.23 -0.22
N VAL A 142 17.41 1.73 -1.43
CA VAL A 142 18.28 0.70 -2.04
C VAL A 142 19.65 1.28 -2.32
N GLU A 143 19.72 2.49 -2.88
CA GLU A 143 20.97 3.21 -3.11
C GLU A 143 21.74 3.46 -1.81
N LEU A 144 21.04 3.88 -0.75
CA LEU A 144 21.61 4.04 0.58
C LEU A 144 22.21 2.73 1.11
N CYS A 145 21.48 1.62 1.02
CA CYS A 145 21.98 0.31 1.46
C CYS A 145 23.20 -0.14 0.65
N GLN A 146 23.22 0.10 -0.65
CA GLN A 146 24.37 -0.18 -1.51
C GLN A 146 25.58 0.68 -1.10
N TRP A 147 25.37 1.95 -0.79
CA TRP A 147 26.43 2.84 -0.31
C TRP A 147 26.98 2.37 1.05
N LEU A 148 26.11 1.99 1.99
CA LEU A 148 26.52 1.41 3.29
C LEU A 148 27.36 0.16 3.11
N ALA A 149 27.00 -0.72 2.16
CA ALA A 149 27.74 -1.95 1.86
C ALA A 149 29.18 -1.70 1.39
N MET A 150 29.46 -0.55 0.79
CA MET A 150 30.80 -0.16 0.33
C MET A 150 31.70 0.37 1.47
N HIS A 151 31.17 0.58 2.66
CA HIS A 151 31.87 1.18 3.78
C HIS A 151 32.01 0.17 4.93
N GLN A 152 33.21 -0.34 5.15
CA GLN A 152 33.52 -1.48 6.05
C GLN A 152 33.08 -1.34 7.51
N ASN A 153 32.73 -0.13 7.96
CA ASN A 153 32.35 0.14 9.35
C ASN A 153 30.87 0.44 9.52
N LEU A 154 30.07 0.24 8.48
CA LEU A 154 28.63 0.51 8.51
C LEU A 154 27.86 -0.78 8.23
N ASP A 155 26.98 -1.12 9.12
CA ASP A 155 26.11 -2.29 8.95
C ASP A 155 25.08 -2.01 7.83
N ASN A 156 25.08 -2.87 6.82
CA ASN A 156 24.03 -2.89 5.82
C ASN A 156 23.00 -3.97 6.17
N PRO A 157 21.79 -3.60 6.54
CA PRO A 157 20.76 -4.58 6.93
C PRO A 157 20.34 -5.52 5.78
N LEU A 158 20.63 -5.15 4.53
CA LEU A 158 20.33 -5.98 3.35
C LEU A 158 21.55 -6.77 2.84
N ILE A 159 22.69 -6.80 3.58
CA ILE A 159 23.95 -7.35 3.06
C ILE A 159 23.85 -8.83 2.63
N ASP A 160 23.12 -9.65 3.35
CA ASP A 160 22.96 -11.07 3.07
C ASP A 160 21.56 -11.40 2.52
N ALA A 161 20.79 -10.39 2.15
CA ALA A 161 19.48 -10.61 1.57
C ALA A 161 19.56 -11.07 0.12
N GLN A 162 18.74 -12.03 -0.25
CA GLN A 162 18.47 -12.34 -1.64
C GLN A 162 17.50 -11.29 -2.20
N CYS A 163 17.57 -11.04 -3.51
CA CYS A 163 16.72 -10.06 -4.17
C CYS A 163 16.09 -10.67 -5.42
N GLU A 164 14.76 -10.62 -5.47
CA GLU A 164 13.98 -10.91 -6.67
C GLU A 164 13.43 -9.61 -7.23
N GLU A 165 13.36 -9.51 -8.57
CA GLU A 165 12.84 -8.32 -9.24
C GLU A 165 11.79 -8.63 -10.28
N THR A 166 10.80 -7.75 -10.39
CA THR A 166 9.75 -7.83 -11.41
C THR A 166 9.57 -6.47 -12.09
N THR A 167 9.54 -6.45 -13.43
CA THR A 167 9.29 -5.22 -14.17
C THR A 167 7.79 -4.93 -14.22
N VAL A 168 7.40 -3.76 -13.75
CA VAL A 168 6.02 -3.26 -13.75
C VAL A 168 5.88 -2.10 -14.73
N GLY A 169 4.89 -2.19 -15.63
CA GLY A 169 4.53 -1.12 -16.54
C GLY A 169 3.50 -0.18 -15.91
N VAL A 170 3.82 1.10 -15.80
CA VAL A 170 2.86 2.12 -15.35
C VAL A 170 1.98 2.57 -16.52
N ASN A 171 2.61 2.79 -17.67
CA ASN A 171 1.97 3.13 -18.95
C ASN A 171 2.86 2.65 -20.10
N LYS A 172 2.54 3.04 -21.37
CA LYS A 172 3.30 2.62 -22.54
C LYS A 172 4.77 3.02 -22.51
N ASP A 173 5.10 4.12 -21.85
CA ASP A 173 6.42 4.77 -21.89
C ASP A 173 7.17 4.72 -20.55
N SER A 174 6.51 4.28 -19.47
CA SER A 174 7.10 4.28 -18.12
C SER A 174 7.03 2.88 -17.51
N LYS A 175 8.21 2.39 -17.12
CA LYS A 175 8.39 1.12 -16.41
C LYS A 175 9.23 1.36 -15.16
N TYR A 176 9.04 0.53 -14.16
CA TYR A 176 9.90 0.45 -13.00
C TYR A 176 10.04 -1.01 -12.56
N ARG A 177 10.93 -1.27 -11.64
CA ARG A 177 11.15 -2.62 -11.09
C ARG A 177 10.69 -2.63 -9.64
N ASP A 178 9.79 -3.53 -9.31
CA ASP A 178 9.53 -3.92 -7.94
C ASP A 178 10.61 -4.88 -7.50
N LEU A 179 11.08 -4.70 -6.28
CA LEU A 179 12.15 -5.46 -5.67
C LEU A 179 11.62 -6.11 -4.39
N MET A 180 11.93 -7.38 -4.21
CA MET A 180 11.66 -8.10 -2.97
C MET A 180 12.99 -8.59 -2.41
N PHE A 181 13.43 -7.98 -1.32
CA PHE A 181 14.55 -8.49 -0.55
C PHE A 181 14.04 -9.48 0.50
N TYR A 182 14.73 -10.60 0.64
CA TYR A 182 14.34 -11.59 1.64
C TYR A 182 15.53 -12.29 2.25
N ARG A 183 15.36 -12.70 3.49
CA ARG A 183 16.31 -13.45 4.27
C ARG A 183 15.56 -14.48 5.11
N ASN A 184 16.06 -15.70 5.13
CA ASN A 184 15.61 -16.74 6.01
C ASN A 184 16.77 -17.14 6.94
N LEU A 185 16.54 -17.07 8.24
CA LEU A 185 17.53 -17.43 9.27
C LEU A 185 17.25 -18.81 9.82
#